data_39ddb3a67e6dcafc7d7ea289adeb5a02
#
_entry.id   39ddb3a67e6dcafc7d7ea289adeb5a02
#
_cell.length_a   1.000
_cell.length_b   1.000
_cell.length_c   1.000
_cell.angle_alpha   90.00
_cell.angle_beta   90.00
_cell.angle_gamma   90.00
#
_symmetry.space_group_name_H-M   'P 1'
#
loop_
_entity.id
_entity.type
_entity.pdbx_description
1 polymer ?
#
loop_
_entity_poly.entity_id
_entity_poly.type
_entity_poly.pdbx_seq_one_letter_code
_entity_poly.pdbx_strand_id
1 'polypeptide(L)'
;MVSERVNALLCDKKQIWMLEAGCGSASHVHVKAAANIVGIDISEEQLRLNTSIQEKIHGDLQDFPLPRNKFDVVVCWYVLEHLDRPQDALRNLFASTRSSGLVILAFPNLLSFKGVGTKFTPFWFHILFYRFIRYTSRPFPTFLRREILPDRIVEFAEEQGLSVVFCELFEGSITKTLKRRIPVLQWIFGGLDWLVKFVSFGRLQSLLLDNCVLILQRN
;
A
#
# COMPACT_ATOMS: atom_id res chain seq x y z
N MET A 1 6.51 13.32 -2.22
CA MET A 1 6.38 12.62 -3.52
C MET A 1 4.94 12.18 -3.78
N VAL A 2 4.34 11.17 -3.09
CA VAL A 2 2.95 10.71 -3.37
C VAL A 2 1.95 11.84 -3.15
N SER A 3 1.94 12.48 -1.98
CA SER A 3 1.04 13.59 -1.68
C SER A 3 1.17 14.77 -2.65
N GLU A 4 2.36 15.08 -3.12
CA GLU A 4 2.58 16.14 -4.12
C GLU A 4 1.95 15.80 -5.45
N ARG A 5 2.11 14.54 -5.92
CA ARG A 5 1.53 14.06 -7.15
C ARG A 5 0.00 14.02 -7.08
N VAL A 6 -0.54 13.52 -5.97
CA VAL A 6 -2.00 13.53 -5.73
C VAL A 6 -2.54 14.96 -5.74
N ASN A 7 -1.87 15.88 -5.06
CA ASN A 7 -2.26 17.29 -5.05
C ASN A 7 -2.18 17.96 -6.43
N ALA A 8 -1.24 17.56 -7.29
CA ALA A 8 -1.17 18.03 -8.66
C ALA A 8 -2.37 17.53 -9.50
N LEU A 9 -2.80 16.27 -9.29
CA LEU A 9 -3.97 15.69 -9.96
C LEU A 9 -5.31 16.27 -9.46
N LEU A 10 -5.32 16.86 -8.27
CA LEU A 10 -6.51 17.45 -7.63
C LEU A 10 -6.49 18.98 -7.65
N CYS A 11 -5.62 19.62 -8.43
CA CYS A 11 -5.38 21.07 -8.36
C CYS A 11 -6.64 21.94 -8.57
N ASP A 12 -7.61 21.46 -9.36
CA ASP A 12 -8.85 22.16 -9.66
C ASP A 12 -9.97 21.93 -8.64
N LYS A 13 -9.75 21.01 -7.68
CA LYS A 13 -10.77 20.66 -6.68
C LYS A 13 -10.57 21.47 -5.40
N LYS A 14 -11.60 22.24 -5.01
CA LYS A 14 -11.60 23.00 -3.75
C LYS A 14 -12.03 22.13 -2.55
N GLN A 15 -12.91 21.18 -2.76
CA GLN A 15 -13.44 20.27 -1.75
C GLN A 15 -13.54 18.85 -2.32
N ILE A 16 -13.18 17.86 -1.54
CA ILE A 16 -13.18 16.45 -1.92
C ILE A 16 -13.78 15.58 -0.83
N TRP A 17 -14.30 14.42 -1.24
CA TRP A 17 -14.57 13.29 -0.37
C TRP A 17 -13.42 12.30 -0.47
N MET A 18 -12.82 11.94 0.67
CA MET A 18 -11.70 11.01 0.75
C MET A 18 -12.05 9.82 1.62
N LEU A 19 -11.75 8.62 1.15
CA LEU A 19 -11.82 7.39 1.94
C LEU A 19 -10.41 6.96 2.32
N GLU A 20 -10.18 6.73 3.60
CA GLU A 20 -9.00 6.02 4.11
C GLU A 20 -9.39 4.61 4.51
N ALA A 21 -9.01 3.64 3.70
CA ALA A 21 -9.31 2.23 3.83
C ALA A 21 -8.21 1.50 4.62
N GLY A 22 -8.58 0.91 5.77
CA GLY A 22 -7.64 0.41 6.76
C GLY A 22 -6.86 1.56 7.40
N CYS A 23 -7.59 2.59 7.84
CA CYS A 23 -7.01 3.87 8.27
C CYS A 23 -6.20 3.79 9.56
N GLY A 24 -6.34 2.71 10.34
CA GLY A 24 -5.65 2.59 11.62
C GLY A 24 -5.82 3.83 12.51
N SER A 25 -4.75 4.24 13.16
CA SER A 25 -4.72 5.38 14.08
C SER A 25 -4.21 6.69 13.46
N ALA A 26 -3.85 6.72 12.15
CA ALA A 26 -3.28 7.90 11.51
C ALA A 26 -3.52 7.92 10.00
N SER A 27 -3.67 9.11 9.43
CA SER A 27 -3.75 9.33 7.98
C SER A 27 -2.38 9.30 7.30
N HIS A 28 -2.33 8.77 6.09
CA HIS A 28 -1.09 8.53 5.34
C HIS A 28 -0.88 9.49 4.15
N VAL A 29 -1.96 10.01 3.58
CA VAL A 29 -1.90 10.91 2.41
C VAL A 29 -2.49 12.26 2.78
N HIS A 30 -1.68 13.32 2.61
CA HIS A 30 -2.13 14.69 2.88
C HIS A 30 -2.54 15.38 1.57
N VAL A 31 -3.79 15.84 1.52
CA VAL A 31 -4.35 16.59 0.41
C VAL A 31 -4.49 18.07 0.79
N LYS A 32 -4.24 18.99 -0.17
CA LYS A 32 -4.38 20.43 0.04
C LYS A 32 -5.82 20.90 -0.05
N ALA A 33 -6.66 20.22 -0.84
CA ALA A 33 -8.07 20.50 -0.93
C ALA A 33 -8.75 20.25 0.43
N ALA A 34 -9.79 20.99 0.77
CA ALA A 34 -10.60 20.72 1.94
C ALA A 34 -11.22 19.32 1.79
N ALA A 35 -10.92 18.41 2.71
CA ALA A 35 -11.32 17.01 2.61
C ALA A 35 -12.33 16.65 3.70
N ASN A 36 -13.45 16.02 3.28
CA ASN A 36 -14.29 15.25 4.17
C ASN A 36 -13.73 13.82 4.20
N ILE A 37 -13.07 13.45 5.28
CA ILE A 37 -12.36 12.17 5.39
C ILE A 37 -13.24 11.16 6.12
N VAL A 38 -13.53 10.07 5.42
CA VAL A 38 -14.19 8.87 5.96
C VAL A 38 -13.12 7.82 6.15
N GLY A 39 -13.02 7.23 7.32
CA GLY A 39 -12.09 6.13 7.59
C GLY A 39 -12.84 4.84 7.88
N ILE A 40 -12.35 3.73 7.33
CA ILE A 40 -12.83 2.39 7.66
C ILE A 40 -11.66 1.54 8.16
N ASP A 41 -11.87 0.83 9.26
CA ASP A 41 -10.92 -0.13 9.81
C ASP A 41 -11.64 -1.27 10.55
N ILE A 42 -11.02 -2.44 10.59
CA ILE A 42 -11.53 -3.60 11.32
C ILE A 42 -11.29 -3.48 12.84
N SER A 43 -10.36 -2.59 13.25
CA SER A 43 -10.02 -2.35 14.64
C SER A 43 -10.71 -1.10 15.18
N GLU A 44 -11.73 -1.29 16.00
CA GLU A 44 -12.42 -0.21 16.70
C GLU A 44 -11.48 0.61 17.60
N GLU A 45 -10.50 -0.04 18.21
CA GLU A 45 -9.50 0.62 19.04
C GLU A 45 -8.66 1.60 18.24
N GLN A 46 -8.17 1.19 17.06
CA GLN A 46 -7.39 2.04 16.16
C GLN A 46 -8.23 3.22 15.66
N LEU A 47 -9.47 2.97 15.27
CA LEU A 47 -10.41 4.02 14.85
C LEU A 47 -10.62 5.08 15.93
N ARG A 48 -10.75 4.67 17.20
CA ARG A 48 -10.92 5.63 18.31
C ARG A 48 -9.72 6.56 18.45
N LEU A 49 -8.51 6.04 18.24
CA LEU A 49 -7.26 6.80 18.34
C LEU A 49 -7.03 7.75 17.13
N ASN A 50 -7.66 7.50 16.00
CA ASN A 50 -7.48 8.32 14.82
C ASN A 50 -8.25 9.65 14.93
N THR A 51 -7.51 10.75 15.09
CA THR A 51 -8.08 12.11 15.24
C THR A 51 -8.21 12.86 13.91
N SER A 52 -7.67 12.31 12.82
CA SER A 52 -7.66 12.96 11.50
C SER A 52 -8.95 12.70 10.69
N ILE A 53 -9.79 11.76 11.14
CA ILE A 53 -10.96 11.27 10.41
C ILE A 53 -12.24 11.83 11.04
N GLN A 54 -13.12 12.41 10.21
CA GLN A 54 -14.38 12.96 10.66
C GLN A 54 -15.47 11.88 10.80
N GLU A 55 -15.58 10.99 9.83
CA GLU A 55 -16.56 9.89 9.83
C GLU A 55 -15.81 8.55 9.95
N LYS A 56 -16.13 7.75 10.97
CA LYS A 56 -15.45 6.49 11.27
C LYS A 56 -16.39 5.32 11.07
N ILE A 57 -15.95 4.34 10.30
CA ILE A 57 -16.69 3.12 9.99
C ILE A 57 -15.91 1.94 10.59
N HIS A 58 -16.52 1.19 11.48
CA HIS A 58 -16.00 -0.10 11.93
C HIS A 58 -16.49 -1.19 10.97
N GLY A 59 -15.59 -1.82 10.21
CA GLY A 59 -15.95 -2.82 9.22
C GLY A 59 -14.78 -3.45 8.51
N ASP A 60 -15.02 -4.62 7.90
CA ASP A 60 -14.07 -5.31 7.04
C ASP A 60 -14.19 -4.79 5.61
N LEU A 61 -13.09 -4.34 5.03
CA LEU A 61 -13.02 -3.85 3.65
C LEU A 61 -13.48 -4.88 2.62
N GLN A 62 -13.36 -6.16 2.95
CA GLN A 62 -13.71 -7.25 2.06
C GLN A 62 -15.22 -7.43 1.90
N ASP A 63 -15.98 -7.12 2.95
CA ASP A 63 -17.42 -7.42 3.03
C ASP A 63 -18.29 -6.18 3.29
N PHE A 64 -17.73 -5.09 3.86
CA PHE A 64 -18.51 -3.90 4.19
C PHE A 64 -19.00 -3.19 2.92
N PRO A 65 -20.31 -2.90 2.78
CA PRO A 65 -20.85 -2.26 1.59
C PRO A 65 -20.53 -0.77 1.55
N LEU A 66 -19.39 -0.41 0.95
CA LEU A 66 -19.01 0.98 0.75
C LEU A 66 -19.99 1.67 -0.23
N PRO A 67 -20.31 2.97 -0.01
CA PRO A 67 -21.16 3.73 -0.92
C PRO A 67 -20.49 3.85 -2.29
N ARG A 68 -21.21 3.50 -3.36
CA ARG A 68 -20.70 3.58 -4.74
C ARG A 68 -20.56 5.02 -5.22
N ASN A 69 -19.54 5.30 -6.03
CA ASN A 69 -19.31 6.60 -6.68
C ASN A 69 -19.32 7.80 -5.72
N LYS A 70 -18.85 7.62 -4.49
CA LYS A 70 -18.88 8.68 -3.46
C LYS A 70 -17.54 9.43 -3.37
N PHE A 71 -16.41 8.76 -3.48
CA PHE A 71 -15.12 9.32 -3.10
C PHE A 71 -14.32 9.84 -4.31
N ASP A 72 -13.80 11.06 -4.18
CA ASP A 72 -12.85 11.64 -5.14
C ASP A 72 -11.46 11.03 -5.00
N VAL A 73 -11.10 10.61 -3.77
CA VAL A 73 -9.84 9.95 -3.45
C VAL A 73 -10.10 8.77 -2.53
N VAL A 74 -9.54 7.63 -2.86
CA VAL A 74 -9.52 6.42 -2.03
C VAL A 74 -8.07 6.07 -1.73
N VAL A 75 -7.72 5.92 -0.46
CA VAL A 75 -6.38 5.55 0.00
C VAL A 75 -6.43 4.20 0.69
N CYS A 76 -5.59 3.27 0.28
CA CYS A 76 -5.38 1.98 0.94
C CYS A 76 -3.86 1.78 1.12
N TRP A 77 -3.38 1.95 2.37
CA TRP A 77 -1.96 2.10 2.66
C TRP A 77 -1.45 1.00 3.59
N TYR A 78 -0.75 0.01 3.03
CA TYR A 78 -0.25 -1.18 3.74
C TYR A 78 -1.36 -1.96 4.46
N VAL A 79 -2.41 -2.29 3.72
CA VAL A 79 -3.56 -3.07 4.20
C VAL A 79 -3.76 -4.34 3.39
N LEU A 80 -3.55 -4.28 2.06
CA LEU A 80 -3.84 -5.38 1.15
C LEU A 80 -3.10 -6.67 1.51
N GLU A 81 -1.89 -6.57 2.05
CA GLU A 81 -1.08 -7.69 2.50
C GLU A 81 -1.66 -8.44 3.71
N HIS A 82 -2.58 -7.81 4.44
CA HIS A 82 -3.24 -8.38 5.61
C HIS A 82 -4.61 -9.00 5.29
N LEU A 83 -5.07 -8.86 4.05
CA LEU A 83 -6.38 -9.37 3.63
C LEU A 83 -6.28 -10.80 3.09
N ASP A 84 -7.26 -11.62 3.44
CA ASP A 84 -7.40 -12.98 2.90
C ASP A 84 -7.93 -12.97 1.47
N ARG A 85 -8.85 -12.05 1.16
CA ARG A 85 -9.50 -11.85 -0.14
C ARG A 85 -9.26 -10.43 -0.68
N PRO A 86 -8.00 -10.04 -1.03
CA PRO A 86 -7.66 -8.66 -1.39
C PRO A 86 -8.41 -8.16 -2.63
N GLN A 87 -8.80 -9.03 -3.57
CA GLN A 87 -9.59 -8.64 -4.74
C GLN A 87 -11.00 -8.19 -4.39
N ASP A 88 -11.62 -8.75 -3.33
CA ASP A 88 -12.95 -8.31 -2.89
C ASP A 88 -12.86 -6.90 -2.30
N ALA A 89 -11.84 -6.62 -1.50
CA ALA A 89 -11.55 -5.29 -1.01
C ALA A 89 -11.27 -4.31 -2.16
N LEU A 90 -10.41 -4.66 -3.12
CA LEU A 90 -10.12 -3.82 -4.28
C LEU A 90 -11.38 -3.52 -5.09
N ARG A 91 -12.24 -4.52 -5.36
CA ARG A 91 -13.52 -4.32 -6.06
C ARG A 91 -14.41 -3.32 -5.33
N ASN A 92 -14.50 -3.43 -4.01
CA ASN A 92 -15.27 -2.54 -3.16
C ASN A 92 -14.72 -1.10 -3.20
N LEU A 93 -13.40 -0.93 -3.08
CA LEU A 93 -12.71 0.36 -3.17
C LEU A 93 -12.90 1.02 -4.55
N PHE A 94 -12.71 0.26 -5.63
CA PHE A 94 -12.88 0.76 -7.00
C PHE A 94 -14.33 1.20 -7.26
N ALA A 95 -15.32 0.41 -6.80
CA ALA A 95 -16.74 0.77 -6.94
C ALA A 95 -17.11 2.01 -6.15
N SER A 96 -16.43 2.30 -5.02
CA SER A 96 -16.69 3.46 -4.17
C SER A 96 -16.09 4.76 -4.73
N THR A 97 -15.12 4.66 -5.63
CA THR A 97 -14.44 5.79 -6.27
C THR A 97 -15.35 6.42 -7.33
N ARG A 98 -15.39 7.74 -7.43
CA ARG A 98 -16.12 8.50 -8.48
C ARG A 98 -15.44 8.35 -9.85
N SER A 99 -16.18 8.62 -10.93
CA SER A 99 -15.56 8.87 -12.24
C SER A 99 -14.52 9.99 -12.14
N SER A 100 -13.37 9.81 -12.78
CA SER A 100 -12.18 10.65 -12.65
C SER A 100 -11.59 10.74 -11.24
N GLY A 101 -12.08 9.94 -10.28
CA GLY A 101 -11.51 9.84 -8.94
C GLY A 101 -10.22 9.00 -8.92
N LEU A 102 -9.44 9.15 -7.86
CA LEU A 102 -8.14 8.52 -7.67
C LEU A 102 -8.19 7.41 -6.63
N VAL A 103 -7.54 6.30 -6.93
CA VAL A 103 -7.25 5.23 -5.95
C VAL A 103 -5.75 5.16 -5.74
N ILE A 104 -5.32 5.30 -4.49
CA ILE A 104 -3.91 5.30 -4.07
C ILE A 104 -3.68 4.06 -3.24
N LEU A 105 -2.86 3.15 -3.77
CA LEU A 105 -2.51 1.89 -3.11
C LEU A 105 -1.03 1.89 -2.75
N ALA A 106 -0.71 1.54 -1.51
CA ALA A 106 0.67 1.24 -1.11
C ALA A 106 0.70 -0.16 -0.51
N PHE A 107 1.62 -0.99 -0.97
CA PHE A 107 1.71 -2.39 -0.57
C PHE A 107 3.13 -2.94 -0.76
N PRO A 108 3.51 -4.03 -0.07
CA PRO A 108 4.83 -4.63 -0.23
C PRO A 108 4.98 -5.30 -1.59
N ASN A 109 6.17 -5.15 -2.20
CA ASN A 109 6.55 -5.91 -3.38
C ASN A 109 6.93 -7.35 -2.97
N LEU A 110 6.08 -8.31 -3.29
CA LEU A 110 6.28 -9.72 -2.93
C LEU A 110 7.50 -10.36 -3.60
N LEU A 111 7.95 -9.81 -4.73
CA LEU A 111 9.12 -10.31 -5.47
C LEU A 111 10.44 -9.76 -4.94
N SER A 112 10.41 -8.85 -3.96
CA SER A 112 11.62 -8.35 -3.30
C SER A 112 12.25 -9.38 -2.37
N PHE A 113 13.52 -9.21 -2.01
CA PHE A 113 14.18 -10.03 -0.99
C PHE A 113 13.39 -10.06 0.33
N LYS A 114 12.84 -8.91 0.74
CA LYS A 114 12.00 -8.82 1.92
C LYS A 114 10.69 -9.60 1.73
N GLY A 115 10.01 -9.45 0.59
CA GLY A 115 8.76 -10.14 0.30
C GLY A 115 8.93 -11.66 0.31
N VAL A 116 9.94 -12.14 -0.41
CA VAL A 116 10.30 -13.57 -0.44
C VAL A 116 10.69 -14.06 0.96
N GLY A 117 11.55 -13.34 1.68
CA GLY A 117 11.95 -13.67 3.04
C GLY A 117 10.75 -13.74 4.00
N THR A 118 9.83 -12.77 3.93
CA THR A 118 8.61 -12.75 4.75
C THR A 118 7.73 -13.97 4.48
N LYS A 119 7.61 -14.40 3.23
CA LYS A 119 6.78 -15.54 2.85
C LYS A 119 7.30 -16.90 3.40
N PHE A 120 8.62 -17.06 3.49
CA PHE A 120 9.25 -18.31 3.88
C PHE A 120 9.70 -18.37 5.34
N THR A 121 9.46 -17.31 6.12
CA THR A 121 9.83 -17.27 7.55
C THR A 121 8.59 -17.23 8.43
N PRO A 122 8.57 -17.95 9.56
CA PRO A 122 7.44 -17.97 10.47
C PRO A 122 7.29 -16.64 11.22
N PHE A 123 6.07 -16.30 11.64
CA PHE A 123 5.74 -15.02 12.25
C PHE A 123 6.57 -14.67 13.50
N TRP A 124 6.90 -15.67 14.35
CA TRP A 124 7.77 -15.46 15.51
C TRP A 124 9.17 -14.93 15.14
N PHE A 125 9.68 -15.36 13.97
CA PHE A 125 10.96 -14.86 13.46
C PHE A 125 10.88 -13.36 13.11
N HIS A 126 9.75 -12.91 12.55
CA HIS A 126 9.55 -11.48 12.27
C HIS A 126 9.56 -10.65 13.55
N ILE A 127 8.91 -11.14 14.63
CA ILE A 127 8.92 -10.45 15.93
C ILE A 127 10.34 -10.32 16.45
N LEU A 128 11.12 -11.40 16.41
CA LEU A 128 12.52 -11.40 16.86
C LEU A 128 13.39 -10.48 15.99
N PHE A 129 13.22 -10.53 14.67
CA PHE A 129 13.94 -9.70 13.73
C PHE A 129 13.65 -8.21 13.92
N TYR A 130 12.39 -7.82 14.11
CA TYR A 130 12.02 -6.42 14.38
C TYR A 130 12.63 -5.92 15.69
N ARG A 131 12.66 -6.76 16.72
CA ARG A 131 13.36 -6.45 17.97
C ARG A 131 14.87 -6.30 17.77
N PHE A 132 15.49 -7.17 17.00
CA PHE A 132 16.91 -7.12 16.67
C PHE A 132 17.29 -5.82 15.96
N ILE A 133 16.53 -5.40 14.96
CA ILE A 133 16.75 -4.14 14.25
C ILE A 133 16.22 -2.93 15.03
N ARG A 134 15.67 -3.13 16.24
CA ARG A 134 15.05 -2.10 17.08
C ARG A 134 14.03 -1.25 16.30
N TYR A 135 13.22 -1.90 15.49
CA TYR A 135 12.12 -1.24 14.81
C TYR A 135 10.96 -1.04 15.78
N THR A 136 10.38 0.16 15.80
CA THR A 136 9.38 0.57 16.81
C THR A 136 8.01 -0.05 16.61
N SER A 137 7.64 -0.35 15.37
CA SER A 137 6.35 -0.96 15.06
C SER A 137 6.41 -2.48 15.23
N ARG A 138 5.34 -3.07 15.76
CA ARG A 138 5.17 -4.52 15.79
C ARG A 138 4.72 -5.02 14.41
N PRO A 139 5.22 -6.18 13.94
CA PRO A 139 4.73 -6.77 12.71
C PRO A 139 3.30 -7.27 12.90
N PHE A 140 2.46 -7.09 11.88
CA PHE A 140 1.15 -7.72 11.80
C PHE A 140 1.24 -9.02 10.96
N PRO A 141 0.37 -10.00 11.21
CA PRO A 141 0.25 -11.17 10.33
C PRO A 141 -0.05 -10.74 8.90
N THR A 142 0.60 -11.39 7.94
CA THR A 142 0.44 -11.10 6.51
C THR A 142 0.10 -12.37 5.75
N PHE A 143 -0.86 -12.32 4.84
CA PHE A 143 -1.21 -13.45 3.96
C PHE A 143 -0.36 -13.48 2.69
N LEU A 144 0.11 -12.31 2.22
CA LEU A 144 0.95 -12.14 1.04
C LEU A 144 0.40 -12.90 -0.19
N ARG A 145 -0.86 -12.66 -0.50
CA ARG A 145 -1.55 -13.27 -1.64
C ARG A 145 -0.95 -12.80 -2.97
N ARG A 146 -0.92 -13.68 -3.98
CA ARG A 146 -0.37 -13.33 -5.32
C ARG A 146 -1.16 -12.22 -6.02
N GLU A 147 -2.41 -12.05 -5.66
CA GLU A 147 -3.32 -11.03 -6.16
C GLU A 147 -2.85 -9.60 -5.87
N ILE A 148 -1.96 -9.42 -4.88
CA ILE A 148 -1.34 -8.11 -4.59
C ILE A 148 -0.01 -7.86 -5.32
N LEU A 149 0.37 -8.72 -6.28
CA LEU A 149 1.47 -8.38 -7.18
C LEU A 149 1.09 -7.14 -8.02
N PRO A 150 2.02 -6.19 -8.24
CA PRO A 150 1.71 -4.95 -8.97
C PRO A 150 1.01 -5.20 -10.29
N ASP A 151 1.52 -6.11 -11.10
CA ASP A 151 0.95 -6.44 -12.41
C ASP A 151 -0.47 -7.00 -12.30
N ARG A 152 -0.77 -7.80 -11.25
CA ARG A 152 -2.10 -8.37 -11.02
C ARG A 152 -3.10 -7.32 -10.55
N ILE A 153 -2.65 -6.37 -9.73
CA ILE A 153 -3.52 -5.23 -9.35
C ILE A 153 -3.82 -4.36 -10.55
N VAL A 154 -2.83 -4.10 -11.41
CA VAL A 154 -3.02 -3.32 -12.64
C VAL A 154 -4.01 -4.01 -13.57
N GLU A 155 -3.80 -5.29 -13.90
CA GLU A 155 -4.69 -6.10 -14.71
C GLU A 155 -6.14 -6.04 -14.18
N PHE A 156 -6.31 -6.29 -12.89
CA PHE A 156 -7.63 -6.25 -12.25
C PHE A 156 -8.25 -4.84 -12.26
N ALA A 157 -7.46 -3.78 -12.07
CA ALA A 157 -7.94 -2.41 -12.12
C ALA A 157 -8.42 -2.02 -13.52
N GLU A 158 -7.70 -2.42 -14.57
CA GLU A 158 -8.08 -2.18 -15.97
C GLU A 158 -9.40 -2.90 -16.31
N GLU A 159 -9.57 -4.14 -15.85
CA GLU A 159 -10.85 -4.87 -15.98
C GLU A 159 -12.02 -4.16 -15.29
N GLN A 160 -11.76 -3.40 -14.23
CA GLN A 160 -12.76 -2.63 -13.48
C GLN A 160 -12.90 -1.17 -14.00
N GLY A 161 -12.26 -0.83 -15.14
CA GLY A 161 -12.37 0.49 -15.75
C GLY A 161 -11.51 1.58 -15.11
N LEU A 162 -10.38 1.19 -14.47
CA LEU A 162 -9.41 2.15 -13.98
C LEU A 162 -8.15 2.11 -14.86
N SER A 163 -7.46 3.25 -14.96
CA SER A 163 -6.18 3.37 -15.66
C SER A 163 -5.06 3.73 -14.70
N VAL A 164 -3.83 3.28 -15.01
CA VAL A 164 -2.65 3.60 -14.21
C VAL A 164 -2.17 5.01 -14.52
N VAL A 165 -2.14 5.87 -13.51
CA VAL A 165 -1.57 7.23 -13.58
C VAL A 165 -0.12 7.26 -13.09
N PHE A 166 0.19 6.42 -12.11
CA PHE A 166 1.53 6.36 -11.53
C PHE A 166 1.79 5.00 -10.90
N CYS A 167 2.97 4.47 -11.14
CA CYS A 167 3.47 3.25 -10.49
C CYS A 167 4.94 3.43 -10.16
N GLU A 168 5.31 3.24 -8.89
CA GLU A 168 6.70 3.32 -8.47
C GLU A 168 7.02 2.24 -7.44
N LEU A 169 8.10 1.53 -7.69
CA LEU A 169 8.73 0.67 -6.70
C LEU A 169 9.81 1.45 -5.95
N PHE A 170 9.85 1.30 -4.64
CA PHE A 170 10.82 2.00 -3.81
C PHE A 170 11.33 1.15 -2.65
N GLU A 171 12.49 1.54 -2.13
CA GLU A 171 13.09 0.91 -0.97
C GLU A 171 12.44 1.42 0.32
N GLY A 172 11.89 0.51 1.12
CA GLY A 172 11.21 0.82 2.38
C GLY A 172 12.14 1.15 3.54
N SER A 173 11.57 1.66 4.60
CA SER A 173 12.29 2.10 5.80
C SER A 173 13.03 0.96 6.52
N ILE A 174 12.47 -0.25 6.52
CA ILE A 174 13.08 -1.44 7.14
C ILE A 174 14.36 -1.82 6.41
N THR A 175 14.31 -1.93 5.08
CA THR A 175 15.48 -2.28 4.25
C THR A 175 16.58 -1.20 4.35
N LYS A 176 16.20 0.09 4.32
CA LYS A 176 17.13 1.20 4.57
C LYS A 176 17.77 1.12 5.95
N THR A 177 16.99 0.83 6.99
CA THR A 177 17.49 0.69 8.36
C THR A 177 18.45 -0.49 8.49
N LEU A 178 18.13 -1.63 7.87
CA LEU A 178 18.96 -2.82 7.89
C LEU A 178 20.31 -2.57 7.21
N LYS A 179 20.32 -1.98 6.01
CA LYS A 179 21.54 -1.59 5.30
C LYS A 179 22.42 -0.63 6.11
N ARG A 180 21.80 0.34 6.78
CA ARG A 180 22.53 1.29 7.64
C ARG A 180 23.15 0.62 8.86
N ARG A 181 22.51 -0.38 9.44
CA ARG A 181 23.02 -1.08 10.64
C ARG A 181 24.04 -2.16 10.31
N ILE A 182 23.93 -2.79 9.17
CA ILE A 182 24.81 -3.86 8.71
C ILE A 182 25.30 -3.52 7.29
N PRO A 183 26.32 -2.65 7.17
CA PRO A 183 26.75 -2.12 5.87
C PRO A 183 27.16 -3.20 4.86
N VAL A 184 27.69 -4.34 5.31
CA VAL A 184 28.06 -5.45 4.43
C VAL A 184 26.85 -5.98 3.62
N LEU A 185 25.62 -5.88 4.15
CA LEU A 185 24.42 -6.28 3.42
C LEU A 185 24.16 -5.43 2.17
N GLN A 186 24.62 -4.19 2.15
CA GLN A 186 24.51 -3.35 0.95
C GLN A 186 25.26 -3.96 -0.23
N TRP A 187 26.45 -4.49 0.02
CA TRP A 187 27.27 -5.13 -1.00
C TRP A 187 26.71 -6.49 -1.42
N ILE A 188 26.26 -7.31 -0.46
CA ILE A 188 25.64 -8.61 -0.72
C ILE A 188 24.36 -8.44 -1.55
N PHE A 189 23.44 -7.58 -1.11
CA PHE A 189 22.18 -7.35 -1.81
C PHE A 189 22.40 -6.68 -3.18
N GLY A 190 23.38 -5.75 -3.27
CA GLY A 190 23.74 -5.13 -4.54
C GLY A 190 24.29 -6.14 -5.55
N GLY A 191 25.16 -7.04 -5.11
CA GLY A 191 25.71 -8.11 -5.96
C GLY A 191 24.63 -9.10 -6.42
N LEU A 192 23.71 -9.51 -5.52
CA LEU A 192 22.59 -10.37 -5.86
C LEU A 192 21.61 -9.69 -6.83
N ASP A 193 21.29 -8.42 -6.62
CA ASP A 193 20.43 -7.65 -7.52
C ASP A 193 21.03 -7.51 -8.91
N TRP A 194 22.34 -7.23 -8.97
CA TRP A 194 23.08 -7.19 -10.24
C TRP A 194 23.03 -8.54 -10.95
N LEU A 195 23.29 -9.64 -10.24
CA LEU A 195 23.26 -11.00 -10.80
C LEU A 195 21.86 -11.35 -11.36
N VAL A 196 20.81 -11.05 -10.62
CA VAL A 196 19.44 -11.29 -11.06
C VAL A 196 19.10 -10.48 -12.32
N LYS A 197 19.47 -9.20 -12.35
CA LYS A 197 19.30 -8.36 -13.55
C LYS A 197 20.10 -8.87 -14.73
N PHE A 198 21.34 -9.31 -14.51
CA PHE A 198 22.18 -9.88 -15.55
C PHE A 198 21.56 -11.16 -16.14
N VAL A 199 21.20 -12.13 -15.29
CA VAL A 199 20.60 -13.41 -15.72
C VAL A 199 19.24 -13.22 -16.38
N SER A 200 18.46 -12.23 -15.93
CA SER A 200 17.13 -11.93 -16.50
C SER A 200 17.17 -11.01 -17.73
N PHE A 201 18.38 -10.61 -18.19
CA PHE A 201 18.54 -9.60 -19.24
C PHE A 201 17.79 -8.30 -18.94
N GLY A 202 17.76 -7.87 -17.69
CA GLY A 202 17.07 -6.67 -17.22
C GLY A 202 15.54 -6.79 -17.15
N ARG A 203 14.96 -7.97 -17.41
CA ARG A 203 13.49 -8.18 -17.38
C ARG A 203 12.93 -8.16 -15.95
N LEU A 204 13.70 -8.60 -14.96
CA LEU A 204 13.28 -8.54 -13.56
C LEU A 204 13.63 -7.18 -12.96
N GLN A 205 12.67 -6.63 -12.24
CA GLN A 205 12.86 -5.40 -11.48
C GLN A 205 13.82 -5.64 -10.30
N SER A 206 14.36 -4.56 -9.73
CA SER A 206 15.27 -4.65 -8.60
C SER A 206 14.61 -5.35 -7.41
N LEU A 207 15.23 -6.43 -6.93
CA LEU A 207 14.80 -7.15 -5.74
C LEU A 207 14.99 -6.36 -4.43
N LEU A 208 15.65 -5.20 -4.51
CA LEU A 208 15.84 -4.27 -3.38
C LEU A 208 14.64 -3.35 -3.15
N LEU A 209 13.78 -3.20 -4.17
CA LEU A 209 12.60 -2.34 -4.11
C LEU A 209 11.45 -3.14 -3.48
N ASP A 210 11.32 -2.99 -2.17
CA ASP A 210 10.47 -3.84 -1.34
C ASP A 210 9.05 -3.30 -1.13
N ASN A 211 8.72 -2.14 -1.71
CA ASN A 211 7.39 -1.55 -1.68
C ASN A 211 6.99 -1.03 -3.04
N CYS A 212 5.67 -0.97 -3.27
CA CYS A 212 5.04 -0.39 -4.43
C CYS A 212 4.05 0.69 -4.01
N VAL A 213 4.02 1.79 -4.74
CA VAL A 213 2.91 2.75 -4.74
C VAL A 213 2.31 2.80 -6.13
N LEU A 214 1.00 2.67 -6.18
CA LEU A 214 0.21 2.71 -7.39
C LEU A 214 -0.89 3.78 -7.24
N ILE A 215 -1.01 4.68 -8.23
CA ILE A 215 -2.11 5.62 -8.34
C ILE A 215 -2.89 5.25 -9.58
N LEU A 216 -4.15 4.94 -9.38
CA LEU A 216 -5.12 4.61 -10.43
C LEU A 216 -6.14 5.72 -10.55
N GLN A 217 -6.65 5.94 -11.76
CA GLN A 217 -7.77 6.86 -12.01
C GLN A 217 -8.92 6.07 -12.61
N ARG A 218 -10.11 6.30 -12.08
CA ARG A 218 -11.34 5.72 -12.63
C ARG A 218 -11.79 6.49 -13.85
N ASN A 219 -12.02 5.78 -14.94
CA ASN A 219 -12.49 6.35 -16.23
C ASN A 219 -13.93 6.86 -16.15
#